data_11a878b9f8d3bc6f89491da84af34e8e
#
_entry.id   11a878b9f8d3bc6f89491da84af34e8e
#
_cell.length_a   1.000
_cell.length_b   1.000
_cell.length_c   1.000
_cell.angle_alpha   90.00
_cell.angle_beta   90.00
_cell.angle_gamma   90.00
#
_symmetry.space_group_name_H-M   'P 1'
#
loop_
_entity.id
_entity.type
_entity.pdbx_description
1 polymer ?
#
loop_
_entity_poly.entity_id
_entity_poly.type
_entity_poly.pdbx_seq_one_letter_code
_entity_poly.pdbx_strand_id
1 'polypeptide(L)'
;MLRSILNRLNGLRSDAESLPGLLIIGAQKAGTSALYSYLTHHPEVVKSKKELNFFNRNYSKGKLYYKRQFPLRKGLRIDATPSYLYSKLVPARAAASLSSSTRIIVLLRDPVARAYSAWNMYQRISSNPIVANNFKNIEQEDSTLQLYSHYCSNAFPTFPEAIHKEMEWIKAGTDIREPSLLRRGFYVEQIKYWQQHFPAENFFFIHNEDLKVEAKAREILSRLEPFLGLRSGGLDSLPYAHIHVRAYTNPLPTELRPELTA
;
A
#
# COMPACT_ATOMS: atom_id res chain seq x y z
N MET A 1 21.99 13.69 -23.37
CA MET A 1 23.27 13.48 -22.69
C MET A 1 23.11 13.20 -21.19
N LEU A 2 22.55 14.09 -20.36
CA LEU A 2 22.36 13.85 -18.90
C LEU A 2 21.62 12.55 -18.56
N ARG A 3 20.54 12.23 -19.27
CA ARG A 3 19.76 10.99 -19.08
C ARG A 3 20.58 9.71 -19.34
N SER A 4 21.51 9.76 -20.28
CA SER A 4 22.37 8.62 -20.62
C SER A 4 23.48 8.41 -19.56
N ILE A 5 24.01 9.50 -18.99
CA ILE A 5 24.97 9.46 -17.88
C ILE A 5 24.30 8.93 -16.61
N LEU A 6 23.11 9.42 -16.27
CA LEU A 6 22.33 8.93 -15.15
C LEU A 6 21.98 7.44 -15.28
N ASN A 7 21.70 6.97 -16.51
CA ASN A 7 21.44 5.57 -16.80
C ASN A 7 22.68 4.68 -16.58
N ARG A 8 23.88 5.14 -16.96
CA ARG A 8 25.15 4.44 -16.71
C ARG A 8 25.47 4.38 -15.23
N LEU A 9 25.30 5.49 -14.49
CA LEU A 9 25.54 5.54 -13.05
C LEU A 9 24.61 4.60 -12.25
N ASN A 10 23.34 4.50 -12.67
CA ASN A 10 22.41 3.52 -12.04
C ASN A 10 22.79 2.06 -12.32
N GLY A 11 23.43 1.76 -13.44
CA GLY A 11 23.91 0.41 -13.76
C GLY A 11 25.18 -0.01 -13.00
N LEU A 12 25.93 0.98 -12.49
CA LEU A 12 27.19 0.74 -11.75
C LEU A 12 27.00 0.62 -10.23
N ARG A 13 25.80 0.93 -9.70
CA ARG A 13 25.52 0.82 -8.26
C ARG A 13 25.16 -0.60 -7.89
N SER A 14 25.61 -1.03 -6.71
CA SER A 14 25.14 -2.29 -6.13
C SER A 14 23.61 -2.28 -5.92
N ASP A 15 23.00 -3.43 -5.85
CA ASP A 15 21.57 -3.56 -5.60
C ASP A 15 21.19 -2.93 -4.25
N ALA A 16 22.03 -3.14 -3.23
CA ALA A 16 21.84 -2.55 -1.90
C ALA A 16 21.82 -1.02 -1.91
N GLU A 17 22.54 -0.39 -2.85
CA GLU A 17 22.59 1.06 -2.98
C GLU A 17 21.53 1.65 -3.91
N SER A 18 20.79 0.82 -4.63
CA SER A 18 19.90 1.26 -5.72
C SER A 18 18.45 0.87 -5.50
N LEU A 19 18.19 -0.20 -4.73
CA LEU A 19 16.88 -0.75 -4.47
C LEU A 19 16.36 -0.32 -3.09
N PRO A 20 15.05 -0.42 -2.82
CA PRO A 20 14.52 -0.08 -1.52
C PRO A 20 14.96 -1.08 -0.45
N GLY A 21 15.42 -0.56 0.68
CA GLY A 21 15.65 -1.33 1.90
C GLY A 21 14.38 -1.45 2.76
N LEU A 22 13.32 -0.71 2.40
CA LEU A 22 12.04 -0.72 3.08
C LEU A 22 10.88 -0.82 2.09
N LEU A 23 9.95 -1.74 2.35
CA LEU A 23 8.64 -1.81 1.72
C LEU A 23 7.55 -1.45 2.73
N ILE A 24 6.66 -0.51 2.39
CA ILE A 24 5.38 -0.29 3.10
C ILE A 24 4.30 -0.93 2.23
N ILE A 25 3.94 -2.17 2.56
CA ILE A 25 3.17 -3.03 1.66
C ILE A 25 1.65 -2.87 1.76
N GLY A 26 1.15 -2.25 2.81
CA GLY A 26 -0.29 -2.11 3.07
C GLY A 26 -0.60 -1.85 4.53
N ALA A 27 -1.89 -1.98 4.87
CA ALA A 27 -3.01 -2.24 3.98
C ALA A 27 -3.49 -0.94 3.30
N GLN A 28 -4.11 -1.07 2.13
CA GLN A 28 -4.78 0.07 1.50
C GLN A 28 -5.80 0.66 2.47
N LYS A 29 -5.79 1.99 2.63
CA LYS A 29 -6.63 2.75 3.56
C LYS A 29 -6.31 2.60 5.06
N ALA A 30 -5.13 2.08 5.39
CA ALA A 30 -4.66 1.94 6.77
C ALA A 30 -3.61 3.01 7.19
N GLY A 31 -3.45 4.12 6.45
CA GLY A 31 -2.56 5.22 6.86
C GLY A 31 -1.14 5.18 6.29
N THR A 32 -0.88 4.36 5.29
CA THR A 32 0.45 4.24 4.64
C THR A 32 1.01 5.56 4.11
N SER A 33 0.13 6.50 3.71
CA SER A 33 0.56 7.83 3.23
C SER A 33 1.07 8.70 4.37
N ALA A 34 0.45 8.63 5.54
CA ALA A 34 0.90 9.35 6.73
C ALA A 34 2.26 8.83 7.18
N LEU A 35 2.40 7.51 7.33
CA LEU A 35 3.67 6.91 7.71
C LEU A 35 4.80 7.24 6.71
N TYR A 36 4.53 7.12 5.40
CA TYR A 36 5.50 7.50 4.38
C TYR A 36 5.92 8.97 4.51
N SER A 37 4.95 9.87 4.76
CA SER A 37 5.26 11.28 4.97
C SER A 37 6.15 11.49 6.19
N TYR A 38 5.86 10.85 7.32
CA TYR A 38 6.72 10.92 8.51
C TYR A 38 8.14 10.44 8.21
N LEU A 39 8.29 9.23 7.67
CA LEU A 39 9.60 8.64 7.41
C LEU A 39 10.44 9.46 6.42
N THR A 40 9.82 10.10 5.44
CA THR A 40 10.56 10.91 4.44
C THR A 40 11.08 12.24 4.98
N HIS A 41 10.78 12.61 6.22
CA HIS A 41 11.43 13.73 6.91
C HIS A 41 12.75 13.33 7.58
N HIS A 42 12.97 12.04 7.81
CA HIS A 42 14.24 11.59 8.36
C HIS A 42 15.41 11.89 7.40
N PRO A 43 16.52 12.51 7.87
CA PRO A 43 17.62 12.95 6.98
C PRO A 43 18.29 11.80 6.22
N GLU A 44 18.28 10.58 6.76
CA GLU A 44 18.85 9.38 6.13
C GLU A 44 17.87 8.65 5.22
N VAL A 45 16.62 9.13 5.08
CA VAL A 45 15.63 8.56 4.18
C VAL A 45 15.63 9.29 2.84
N VAL A 46 15.62 8.53 1.77
CA VAL A 46 15.57 9.04 0.40
C VAL A 46 14.14 9.10 -0.10
N LYS A 47 13.62 10.31 -0.24
CA LYS A 47 12.28 10.54 -0.79
C LYS A 47 12.21 10.08 -2.24
N SER A 48 11.27 9.20 -2.56
CA SER A 48 10.97 8.67 -3.89
C SER A 48 9.52 8.99 -4.28
N LYS A 49 9.14 8.66 -5.50
CA LYS A 49 7.74 8.68 -5.90
C LYS A 49 6.96 7.63 -5.09
N LYS A 50 5.78 7.99 -4.59
CA LYS A 50 4.91 7.05 -3.90
C LYS A 50 4.08 6.25 -4.90
N GLU A 51 3.80 5.01 -4.49
CA GLU A 51 3.05 3.98 -5.22
C GLU A 51 3.68 3.67 -6.59
N LEU A 52 4.89 3.10 -6.53
CA LEU A 52 5.61 2.68 -7.72
C LEU A 52 4.90 1.54 -8.45
N ASN A 53 4.12 0.73 -7.72
CA ASN A 53 3.41 -0.42 -8.27
C ASN A 53 4.32 -1.33 -9.11
N PHE A 54 5.60 -1.45 -8.73
CA PHE A 54 6.56 -2.22 -9.50
C PHE A 54 6.21 -3.71 -9.49
N PHE A 55 6.12 -4.31 -8.30
CA PHE A 55 5.94 -5.76 -8.18
C PHE A 55 4.58 -6.29 -8.65
N ASN A 56 3.53 -5.47 -8.63
CA ASN A 56 2.20 -5.86 -9.08
C ASN A 56 1.90 -5.51 -10.55
N ARG A 57 2.30 -4.32 -11.03
CA ARG A 57 1.89 -3.81 -12.35
C ARG A 57 3.05 -3.60 -13.32
N ASN A 58 4.25 -3.29 -12.82
CA ASN A 58 5.37 -2.86 -13.65
C ASN A 58 6.53 -3.85 -13.64
N TYR A 59 6.33 -5.08 -13.16
CA TYR A 59 7.41 -6.06 -12.97
C TYR A 59 8.10 -6.43 -14.28
N SER A 60 7.33 -6.56 -15.38
CA SER A 60 7.85 -6.83 -16.72
C SER A 60 8.80 -5.76 -17.26
N LYS A 61 8.79 -4.55 -16.71
CA LYS A 61 9.73 -3.48 -17.09
C LYS A 61 11.16 -3.72 -16.60
N GLY A 62 11.34 -4.73 -15.73
CA GLY A 62 12.64 -5.19 -15.26
C GLY A 62 13.27 -4.34 -14.17
N LYS A 63 14.28 -4.93 -13.51
CA LYS A 63 14.96 -4.38 -12.34
C LYS A 63 15.61 -3.01 -12.57
N LEU A 64 16.13 -2.77 -13.78
CA LEU A 64 16.74 -1.49 -14.12
C LEU A 64 15.71 -0.35 -14.14
N TYR A 65 14.49 -0.61 -14.64
CA TYR A 65 13.40 0.35 -14.55
C TYR A 65 13.08 0.70 -13.10
N TYR A 66 13.06 -0.30 -12.23
CA TYR A 66 12.78 -0.11 -10.80
C TYR A 66 13.85 0.74 -10.10
N LYS A 67 15.13 0.42 -10.32
CA LYS A 67 16.26 1.23 -9.81
C LYS A 67 16.17 2.70 -10.16
N ARG A 68 15.72 3.00 -11.39
CA ARG A 68 15.58 4.38 -11.90
C ARG A 68 14.48 5.20 -11.22
N GLN A 69 13.59 4.55 -10.46
CA GLN A 69 12.55 5.25 -9.70
C GLN A 69 13.10 5.93 -8.44
N PHE A 70 14.32 5.59 -8.03
CA PHE A 70 14.95 6.12 -6.83
C PHE A 70 16.05 7.11 -7.15
N PRO A 71 16.11 8.25 -6.40
CA PRO A 71 17.21 9.22 -6.55
C PRO A 71 18.58 8.59 -6.29
N LEU A 72 19.63 9.16 -6.90
CA LEU A 72 21.02 8.71 -6.76
C LEU A 72 21.67 9.07 -5.40
N ARG A 73 20.90 9.61 -4.45
CA ARG A 73 21.36 9.97 -3.11
C ARG A 73 21.57 8.72 -2.26
N LYS A 74 22.57 8.74 -1.36
CA LYS A 74 22.73 7.72 -0.31
C LYS A 74 21.61 7.81 0.71
N GLY A 75 21.21 6.71 1.31
CA GLY A 75 20.20 6.61 2.35
C GLY A 75 19.17 5.51 2.10
N LEU A 76 18.29 5.31 3.08
CA LEU A 76 17.22 4.31 3.01
C LEU A 76 16.17 4.69 1.96
N ARG A 77 15.95 3.82 0.99
CA ARG A 77 14.90 3.97 -0.03
C ARG A 77 13.66 3.23 0.38
N ILE A 78 12.52 3.84 0.13
CA ILE A 78 11.20 3.30 0.49
C ILE A 78 10.36 3.10 -0.77
N ASP A 79 9.79 1.91 -0.96
CA ASP A 79 8.66 1.72 -1.84
C ASP A 79 7.39 1.56 -1.00
N ALA A 80 6.51 2.54 -1.06
CA ALA A 80 5.25 2.54 -0.34
C ALA A 80 4.10 2.31 -1.31
N THR A 81 3.77 1.06 -1.55
CA THR A 81 2.69 0.63 -2.44
C THR A 81 1.69 -0.25 -1.68
N PRO A 82 0.57 0.31 -1.20
CA PRO A 82 -0.36 -0.39 -0.30
C PRO A 82 -1.07 -1.60 -0.90
N SER A 83 -1.09 -1.73 -2.21
CA SER A 83 -1.66 -2.88 -2.91
C SER A 83 -0.76 -4.12 -2.91
N TYR A 84 0.50 -3.99 -2.46
CA TYR A 84 1.41 -5.13 -2.39
C TYR A 84 0.96 -6.20 -1.41
N LEU A 85 0.39 -5.82 -0.28
CA LEU A 85 -0.09 -6.76 0.73
C LEU A 85 -1.10 -7.75 0.15
N TYR A 86 -2.03 -7.26 -0.68
CA TYR A 86 -3.13 -8.06 -1.23
C TYR A 86 -2.72 -8.97 -2.39
N SER A 87 -1.71 -8.60 -3.16
CA SER A 87 -1.34 -9.33 -4.37
C SER A 87 -0.49 -10.57 -4.07
N LYS A 88 -1.00 -11.76 -4.38
CA LYS A 88 -0.30 -13.05 -4.19
C LYS A 88 1.01 -13.16 -4.98
N LEU A 89 1.16 -12.43 -6.07
CA LEU A 89 2.37 -12.46 -6.91
C LEU A 89 3.53 -11.62 -6.34
N VAL A 90 3.21 -10.63 -5.51
CA VAL A 90 4.20 -9.65 -5.07
C VAL A 90 5.26 -10.22 -4.14
N PRO A 91 4.94 -11.07 -3.13
CA PRO A 91 5.96 -11.56 -2.20
C PRO A 91 7.11 -12.28 -2.90
N ALA A 92 6.81 -13.21 -3.81
CA ALA A 92 7.82 -13.95 -4.56
C ALA A 92 8.67 -13.03 -5.46
N ARG A 93 8.02 -12.08 -6.16
CA ARG A 93 8.73 -11.10 -7.01
C ARG A 93 9.63 -10.17 -6.20
N ALA A 94 9.18 -9.74 -5.03
CA ALA A 94 9.97 -8.93 -4.13
C ALA A 94 11.20 -9.70 -3.61
N ALA A 95 11.02 -10.94 -3.15
CA ALA A 95 12.12 -11.78 -2.68
C ALA A 95 13.15 -12.08 -3.79
N ALA A 96 12.70 -12.31 -5.02
CA ALA A 96 13.60 -12.51 -6.17
C ALA A 96 14.39 -11.24 -6.57
N SER A 97 13.93 -10.06 -6.14
CA SER A 97 14.49 -8.79 -6.60
C SER A 97 15.26 -8.04 -5.53
N LEU A 98 14.91 -8.20 -4.26
CA LEU A 98 15.42 -7.42 -3.13
C LEU A 98 16.32 -8.26 -2.23
N SER A 99 17.02 -7.59 -1.31
CA SER A 99 17.80 -8.25 -0.27
C SER A 99 16.89 -9.01 0.69
N SER A 100 17.36 -10.16 1.20
CA SER A 100 16.70 -10.88 2.29
C SER A 100 16.61 -10.05 3.59
N SER A 101 17.41 -8.99 3.73
CA SER A 101 17.36 -8.04 4.85
C SER A 101 16.38 -6.88 4.64
N THR A 102 15.64 -6.84 3.52
CA THR A 102 14.66 -5.78 3.26
C THR A 102 13.60 -5.75 4.36
N ARG A 103 13.41 -4.59 4.98
CA ARG A 103 12.40 -4.38 6.02
C ARG A 103 11.02 -4.20 5.42
N ILE A 104 10.00 -4.67 6.11
CA ILE A 104 8.60 -4.66 5.65
C ILE A 104 7.72 -4.07 6.74
N ILE A 105 7.00 -3.01 6.42
CA ILE A 105 6.02 -2.42 7.32
C ILE A 105 4.62 -2.74 6.82
N VAL A 106 3.79 -3.22 7.74
CA VAL A 106 2.38 -3.54 7.52
C VAL A 106 1.53 -2.71 8.48
N LEU A 107 0.74 -1.78 7.94
CA LEU A 107 -0.25 -1.06 8.72
C LEU A 107 -1.58 -1.80 8.63
N LEU A 108 -2.15 -2.08 9.77
CA LEU A 108 -3.46 -2.73 9.89
C LEU A 108 -4.50 -1.73 10.40
N ARG A 109 -5.72 -1.89 9.96
CA ARG A 109 -6.86 -1.10 10.39
C ARG A 109 -8.04 -2.03 10.61
N ASP A 110 -9.01 -1.65 11.46
CA ASP A 110 -10.29 -2.34 11.55
C ASP A 110 -10.81 -2.64 10.13
N PRO A 111 -11.05 -3.90 9.77
CA PRO A 111 -11.37 -4.29 8.39
C PRO A 111 -12.63 -3.59 7.85
N VAL A 112 -13.64 -3.39 8.71
CA VAL A 112 -14.89 -2.71 8.34
C VAL A 112 -14.64 -1.23 8.05
N ALA A 113 -13.94 -0.54 8.94
CA ALA A 113 -13.56 0.85 8.75
C ALA A 113 -12.64 1.04 7.53
N ARG A 114 -11.78 0.05 7.25
CA ARG A 114 -10.94 0.05 6.05
C ARG A 114 -11.79 -0.09 4.78
N ALA A 115 -12.72 -1.06 4.76
CA ALA A 115 -13.62 -1.30 3.62
C ALA A 115 -14.45 -0.05 3.32
N TYR A 116 -15.05 0.56 4.33
CA TYR A 116 -15.78 1.81 4.19
C TYR A 116 -14.92 2.96 3.65
N SER A 117 -13.69 3.08 4.15
CA SER A 117 -12.75 4.08 3.64
C SER A 117 -12.37 3.83 2.17
N ALA A 118 -12.29 2.58 1.74
CA ALA A 118 -12.02 2.23 0.34
C ALA A 118 -13.23 2.54 -0.55
N TRP A 119 -14.43 2.19 -0.11
CA TRP A 119 -15.67 2.51 -0.81
C TRP A 119 -15.81 4.02 -1.05
N ASN A 120 -15.63 4.85 0.00
CA ASN A 120 -15.65 6.31 -0.14
C ASN A 120 -14.56 6.83 -1.10
N MET A 121 -13.41 6.17 -1.16
CA MET A 121 -12.37 6.51 -2.14
C MET A 121 -12.86 6.22 -3.56
N TYR A 122 -13.43 5.04 -3.81
CA TYR A 122 -13.96 4.68 -5.13
C TYR A 122 -15.11 5.59 -5.55
N GLN A 123 -16.05 5.91 -4.65
CA GLN A 123 -17.14 6.85 -4.92
C GLN A 123 -16.62 8.18 -5.45
N ARG A 124 -15.57 8.71 -4.84
CA ARG A 124 -15.01 9.99 -5.24
C ARG A 124 -14.27 9.94 -6.57
N ILE A 125 -13.54 8.86 -6.83
CA ILE A 125 -12.68 8.79 -8.01
C ILE A 125 -13.41 8.25 -9.25
N SER A 126 -14.43 7.42 -9.07
CA SER A 126 -15.20 6.83 -10.18
C SER A 126 -15.99 7.85 -10.99
N SER A 127 -16.36 8.98 -10.38
CA SER A 127 -17.00 10.10 -11.09
C SER A 127 -16.04 10.89 -12.00
N ASN A 128 -14.71 10.64 -11.90
CA ASN A 128 -13.74 11.27 -12.78
C ASN A 128 -13.65 10.50 -14.11
N PRO A 129 -13.92 11.15 -15.28
CA PRO A 129 -13.92 10.48 -16.57
C PRO A 129 -12.61 9.78 -16.93
N ILE A 130 -11.45 10.36 -16.53
CA ILE A 130 -10.14 9.78 -16.79
C ILE A 130 -9.99 8.48 -15.99
N VAL A 131 -10.41 8.46 -14.71
CA VAL A 131 -10.35 7.28 -13.87
C VAL A 131 -11.30 6.21 -14.35
N ALA A 132 -12.52 6.59 -14.73
CA ALA A 132 -13.51 5.67 -15.29
C ALA A 132 -12.99 5.00 -16.57
N ASN A 133 -12.37 5.76 -17.47
CA ASN A 133 -11.77 5.21 -18.69
C ASN A 133 -10.58 4.27 -18.38
N ASN A 134 -9.75 4.61 -17.39
CA ASN A 134 -8.67 3.73 -16.94
C ASN A 134 -9.23 2.42 -16.36
N PHE A 135 -10.30 2.46 -15.60
CA PHE A 135 -10.97 1.26 -15.07
C PHE A 135 -11.54 0.40 -16.21
N LYS A 136 -12.14 1.02 -17.21
CA LYS A 136 -12.63 0.33 -18.39
C LYS A 136 -11.53 -0.41 -19.16
N ASN A 137 -10.40 0.27 -19.39
CA ASN A 137 -9.26 -0.33 -20.09
C ASN A 137 -8.67 -1.51 -19.29
N ILE A 138 -8.50 -1.34 -17.97
CA ILE A 138 -8.01 -2.41 -17.09
C ILE A 138 -8.94 -3.62 -17.09
N GLU A 139 -10.26 -3.40 -17.07
CA GLU A 139 -11.26 -4.46 -17.09
C GLU A 139 -11.34 -5.17 -18.44
N GLN A 140 -11.06 -4.47 -19.55
CA GLN A 140 -10.95 -5.10 -20.87
C GLN A 140 -9.73 -6.03 -20.96
N GLU A 141 -8.63 -5.68 -20.29
CA GLU A 141 -7.43 -6.52 -20.22
C GLU A 141 -7.57 -7.70 -19.25
N ASP A 142 -8.34 -7.52 -18.18
CA ASP A 142 -8.54 -8.51 -17.12
C ASP A 142 -9.94 -8.40 -16.52
N SER A 143 -10.84 -9.26 -16.95
CA SER A 143 -12.25 -9.28 -16.52
C SER A 143 -12.47 -9.57 -15.03
N THR A 144 -11.46 -10.09 -14.33
CA THR A 144 -11.51 -10.24 -12.86
C THR A 144 -11.38 -8.91 -12.11
N LEU A 145 -11.05 -7.83 -12.83
CA LEU A 145 -10.93 -6.47 -12.30
C LEU A 145 -12.16 -5.65 -12.71
N GLN A 146 -13.33 -5.97 -12.17
CA GLN A 146 -14.63 -5.37 -12.51
C GLN A 146 -14.86 -3.97 -11.91
N LEU A 147 -13.83 -3.12 -11.93
CA LEU A 147 -13.90 -1.76 -11.37
C LEU A 147 -14.83 -0.84 -12.16
N TYR A 148 -14.79 -0.91 -13.49
CA TYR A 148 -15.65 -0.10 -14.35
C TYR A 148 -17.09 -0.57 -14.28
N SER A 149 -17.35 -1.85 -14.49
CA SER A 149 -18.69 -2.45 -14.46
C SER A 149 -19.38 -2.21 -13.13
N HIS A 150 -18.64 -2.29 -12.03
CA HIS A 150 -19.19 -2.15 -10.69
C HIS A 150 -19.38 -0.69 -10.24
N TYR A 151 -18.45 0.21 -10.57
CA TYR A 151 -18.43 1.56 -10.02
C TYR A 151 -18.72 2.69 -11.02
N CYS A 152 -18.66 2.43 -12.32
CA CYS A 152 -18.72 3.50 -13.33
C CYS A 152 -19.80 3.30 -14.40
N SER A 153 -20.24 2.07 -14.65
CA SER A 153 -21.20 1.78 -15.75
C SER A 153 -22.65 2.10 -15.41
N ASN A 154 -22.98 2.09 -14.12
CA ASN A 154 -24.30 2.35 -13.56
C ASN A 154 -24.23 3.40 -12.44
N ALA A 155 -25.34 3.63 -11.72
CA ALA A 155 -25.29 4.39 -10.48
C ALA A 155 -24.28 3.75 -9.51
N PHE A 156 -23.45 4.58 -8.87
CA PHE A 156 -22.48 4.07 -7.91
C PHE A 156 -23.19 3.35 -6.76
N PRO A 157 -22.83 2.09 -6.44
CA PRO A 157 -23.53 1.30 -5.43
C PRO A 157 -23.40 1.91 -4.04
N THR A 158 -24.43 1.79 -3.22
CA THR A 158 -24.33 2.06 -1.78
C THR A 158 -23.32 1.13 -1.13
N PHE A 159 -22.81 1.49 0.06
CA PHE A 159 -21.85 0.63 0.75
C PHE A 159 -22.43 -0.77 1.04
N PRO A 160 -23.67 -0.93 1.55
CA PRO A 160 -24.29 -2.25 1.71
C PRO A 160 -24.33 -3.07 0.40
N GLU A 161 -24.79 -2.46 -0.69
CA GLU A 161 -24.86 -3.15 -1.99
C GLU A 161 -23.49 -3.64 -2.47
N ALA A 162 -22.45 -2.81 -2.33
CA ALA A 162 -21.08 -3.19 -2.70
C ALA A 162 -20.54 -4.35 -1.83
N ILE A 163 -20.85 -4.35 -0.54
CA ILE A 163 -20.47 -5.41 0.39
C ILE A 163 -21.20 -6.70 0.08
N HIS A 164 -22.54 -6.67 -0.06
CA HIS A 164 -23.32 -7.87 -0.36
C HIS A 164 -22.91 -8.49 -1.69
N LYS A 165 -22.61 -7.67 -2.69
CA LYS A 165 -22.12 -8.17 -3.98
C LYS A 165 -20.76 -8.89 -3.85
N GLU A 166 -19.83 -8.34 -3.09
CA GLU A 166 -18.56 -9.03 -2.86
C GLU A 166 -18.72 -10.30 -2.03
N MET A 167 -19.64 -10.32 -1.04
CA MET A 167 -19.98 -11.54 -0.29
C MET A 167 -20.53 -12.64 -1.22
N GLU A 168 -21.40 -12.30 -2.18
CA GLU A 168 -21.88 -13.25 -3.21
C GLU A 168 -20.70 -13.83 -3.99
N TRP A 169 -19.78 -13.03 -4.47
CA TRP A 169 -18.59 -13.49 -5.19
C TRP A 169 -17.68 -14.38 -4.33
N ILE A 170 -17.53 -14.06 -3.06
CA ILE A 170 -16.74 -14.87 -2.11
C ILE A 170 -17.39 -16.23 -1.91
N LYS A 171 -18.72 -16.28 -1.65
CA LYS A 171 -19.49 -17.50 -1.44
C LYS A 171 -19.51 -18.37 -2.70
N ALA A 172 -19.59 -17.78 -3.88
CA ALA A 172 -19.56 -18.48 -5.15
C ALA A 172 -18.15 -18.99 -5.55
N GLY A 173 -17.10 -18.68 -4.78
CA GLY A 173 -15.72 -18.99 -5.14
C GLY A 173 -15.21 -18.26 -6.38
N THR A 174 -15.87 -17.18 -6.78
CA THR A 174 -15.52 -16.43 -7.99
C THR A 174 -14.23 -15.64 -7.78
N ASP A 175 -13.29 -15.74 -8.71
CA ASP A 175 -12.02 -15.00 -8.66
C ASP A 175 -12.20 -13.55 -9.16
N ILE A 176 -13.03 -12.78 -8.49
CA ILE A 176 -13.11 -11.33 -8.69
C ILE A 176 -12.10 -10.68 -7.76
N ARG A 177 -11.05 -10.12 -8.34
CA ARG A 177 -9.94 -9.51 -7.57
C ARG A 177 -10.21 -8.05 -7.21
N GLU A 178 -11.01 -7.35 -7.99
CA GLU A 178 -11.41 -5.96 -7.76
C GLU A 178 -12.84 -5.71 -8.27
N PRO A 179 -13.67 -4.99 -7.54
CA PRO A 179 -13.40 -4.32 -6.26
C PRO A 179 -13.26 -5.31 -5.11
N SER A 180 -12.33 -5.05 -4.19
CA SER A 180 -12.02 -5.89 -3.04
C SER A 180 -12.11 -5.09 -1.75
N LEU A 181 -13.34 -4.85 -1.31
CA LEU A 181 -13.61 -4.18 -0.05
C LEU A 181 -13.43 -5.14 1.14
N LEU A 182 -13.90 -6.39 1.04
CA LEU A 182 -13.79 -7.40 2.08
C LEU A 182 -12.47 -8.16 2.02
N ARG A 183 -12.14 -8.75 0.87
CA ARG A 183 -10.95 -9.61 0.72
C ARG A 183 -9.65 -8.92 1.13
N ARG A 184 -9.52 -7.61 0.91
CA ARG A 184 -8.37 -6.84 1.38
C ARG A 184 -8.30 -6.70 2.89
N GLY A 185 -9.35 -7.05 3.63
CA GLY A 185 -9.39 -7.13 5.08
C GLY A 185 -8.97 -8.49 5.65
N PHE A 186 -8.81 -9.53 4.84
CA PHE A 186 -8.36 -10.85 5.28
C PHE A 186 -6.84 -10.87 5.49
N TYR A 187 -6.36 -10.10 6.45
CA TYR A 187 -4.93 -9.80 6.62
C TYR A 187 -4.08 -11.04 6.90
N VAL A 188 -4.60 -11.98 7.68
CA VAL A 188 -3.83 -13.16 8.12
C VAL A 188 -3.31 -13.95 6.94
N GLU A 189 -4.16 -14.21 5.93
CA GLU A 189 -3.76 -14.95 4.74
C GLU A 189 -2.70 -14.18 3.94
N GLN A 190 -2.90 -12.88 3.77
CA GLN A 190 -2.00 -12.01 3.04
C GLN A 190 -0.62 -11.95 3.73
N ILE A 191 -0.58 -11.82 5.05
CA ILE A 191 0.65 -11.78 5.84
C ILE A 191 1.38 -13.13 5.76
N LYS A 192 0.65 -14.27 5.85
CA LYS A 192 1.23 -15.60 5.70
C LYS A 192 1.95 -15.79 4.36
N TYR A 193 1.39 -15.28 3.24
CA TYR A 193 2.09 -15.31 1.95
C TYR A 193 3.41 -14.54 1.98
N TRP A 194 3.47 -13.40 2.62
CA TRP A 194 4.69 -12.61 2.74
C TRP A 194 5.72 -13.31 3.63
N GLN A 195 5.30 -13.93 4.73
CA GLN A 195 6.17 -14.65 5.67
C GLN A 195 6.77 -15.95 5.11
N GLN A 196 6.21 -16.47 4.01
CA GLN A 196 6.84 -17.56 3.25
C GLN A 196 8.12 -17.12 2.49
N HIS A 197 8.30 -15.83 2.28
CA HIS A 197 9.38 -15.27 1.45
C HIS A 197 10.34 -14.36 2.22
N PHE A 198 9.94 -13.86 3.38
CA PHE A 198 10.77 -12.99 4.21
C PHE A 198 10.70 -13.44 5.67
N PRO A 199 11.85 -13.41 6.40
CA PRO A 199 11.90 -13.75 7.82
C PRO A 199 10.97 -12.87 8.67
N ALA A 200 10.45 -13.44 9.77
CA ALA A 200 9.50 -12.75 10.64
C ALA A 200 10.07 -11.45 11.25
N GLU A 201 11.36 -11.43 11.56
CA GLU A 201 12.09 -10.28 12.10
C GLU A 201 12.22 -9.11 11.13
N ASN A 202 11.90 -9.31 9.86
CA ASN A 202 11.87 -8.23 8.88
C ASN A 202 10.56 -7.44 8.91
N PHE A 203 9.55 -7.91 9.65
CA PHE A 203 8.23 -7.28 9.68
C PHE A 203 8.06 -6.36 10.89
N PHE A 204 7.47 -5.20 10.63
CA PHE A 204 6.98 -4.29 11.66
C PHE A 204 5.50 -4.03 11.43
N PHE A 205 4.68 -4.36 12.43
CA PHE A 205 3.23 -4.18 12.36
C PHE A 205 2.80 -2.93 13.11
N ILE A 206 1.92 -2.14 12.50
CA ILE A 206 1.40 -0.90 13.08
C ILE A 206 -0.13 -0.94 13.01
N HIS A 207 -0.78 -0.71 14.15
CA HIS A 207 -2.21 -0.50 14.17
C HIS A 207 -2.52 0.97 13.79
N ASN A 208 -3.40 1.17 12.82
CA ASN A 208 -3.70 2.50 12.27
C ASN A 208 -4.18 3.49 13.35
N GLU A 209 -4.97 3.02 14.32
CA GLU A 209 -5.50 3.88 15.37
C GLU A 209 -4.39 4.45 16.27
N ASP A 210 -3.29 3.72 16.44
CA ASP A 210 -2.16 4.20 17.26
C ASP A 210 -1.44 5.39 16.59
N LEU A 211 -1.45 5.45 15.26
CA LEU A 211 -0.93 6.61 14.53
C LEU A 211 -1.82 7.86 14.64
N LYS A 212 -3.03 7.76 15.18
CA LYS A 212 -3.94 8.88 15.38
C LYS A 212 -3.75 9.56 16.75
N VAL A 213 -3.00 8.95 17.64
CA VAL A 213 -2.67 9.45 18.97
C VAL A 213 -1.22 9.87 18.99
N GLU A 214 -0.93 11.15 19.20
CA GLU A 214 0.42 11.71 19.08
C GLU A 214 1.45 10.93 19.91
N ALA A 215 1.19 10.67 21.19
CA ALA A 215 2.12 9.95 22.06
C ALA A 215 2.46 8.55 21.50
N LYS A 216 1.45 7.81 21.04
CA LYS A 216 1.65 6.48 20.45
C LYS A 216 2.36 6.56 19.09
N ALA A 217 2.04 7.56 18.27
CA ALA A 217 2.72 7.77 17.00
C ALA A 217 4.21 8.04 17.21
N ARG A 218 4.57 8.88 18.20
CA ARG A 218 5.98 9.15 18.57
C ARG A 218 6.68 7.88 19.08
N GLU A 219 6.03 7.09 19.93
CA GLU A 219 6.56 5.79 20.37
C GLU A 219 6.82 4.86 19.19
N ILE A 220 5.89 4.74 18.25
CA ILE A 220 6.06 3.92 17.05
C ILE A 220 7.24 4.42 16.22
N LEU A 221 7.36 5.72 15.98
CA LEU A 221 8.45 6.30 15.21
C LEU A 221 9.82 6.06 15.86
N SER A 222 9.93 6.20 17.19
CA SER A 222 11.18 5.92 17.92
C SER A 222 11.59 4.44 17.84
N ARG A 223 10.63 3.52 17.75
CA ARG A 223 10.91 2.08 17.56
C ARG A 223 11.23 1.73 16.09
N LEU A 224 10.70 2.51 15.15
CA LEU A 224 10.98 2.32 13.72
C LEU A 224 12.42 2.69 13.35
N GLU A 225 12.98 3.74 13.95
CA GLU A 225 14.33 4.18 13.62
C GLU A 225 15.37 3.05 13.78
N PRO A 226 15.53 2.39 14.93
CA PRO A 226 16.47 1.29 15.09
C PRO A 226 16.07 0.06 14.25
N PHE A 227 14.78 -0.23 14.08
CA PHE A 227 14.32 -1.31 13.20
C PHE A 227 14.77 -1.11 11.75
N LEU A 228 14.81 0.13 11.28
CA LEU A 228 15.22 0.52 9.94
C LEU A 228 16.72 0.76 9.81
N GLY A 229 17.48 0.66 10.90
CA GLY A 229 18.91 1.00 10.94
C GLY A 229 19.17 2.50 10.74
N LEU A 230 18.22 3.34 11.12
CA LEU A 230 18.34 4.80 11.06
C LEU A 230 18.88 5.35 12.40
N ARG A 231 19.50 6.51 12.36
CA ARG A 231 19.94 7.20 13.56
C ARG A 231 18.73 7.63 14.40
N SER A 232 18.76 7.31 15.70
CA SER A 232 17.70 7.70 16.63
C SER A 232 17.56 9.22 16.75
N GLY A 233 16.32 9.68 16.93
CA GLY A 233 15.99 11.09 17.11
C GLY A 233 15.84 11.89 15.80
N GLY A 234 15.97 11.25 14.65
CA GLY A 234 15.81 11.91 13.36
C GLY A 234 14.38 12.36 13.06
N LEU A 235 13.40 11.79 13.78
CA LEU A 235 11.97 12.10 13.65
C LEU A 235 11.40 12.88 14.84
N ASP A 236 12.17 13.15 15.89
CA ASP A 236 11.67 13.75 17.14
C ASP A 236 11.11 15.17 16.97
N SER A 237 11.73 15.96 16.10
CA SER A 237 11.34 17.36 15.84
C SER A 237 10.16 17.50 14.89
N LEU A 238 9.61 16.39 14.37
CA LEU A 238 8.50 16.47 13.43
C LEU A 238 7.23 17.01 14.10
N PRO A 239 6.56 18.00 13.51
CA PRO A 239 5.25 18.38 13.95
C PRO A 239 4.31 17.19 13.71
N TYR A 240 3.61 16.78 14.76
CA TYR A 240 2.56 15.79 14.62
C TYR A 240 1.40 16.42 13.83
N ALA A 241 1.09 15.85 12.70
CA ALA A 241 -0.01 16.30 11.87
C ALA A 241 -0.89 15.10 11.49
N HIS A 242 -2.19 15.28 11.62
CA HIS A 242 -3.16 14.32 11.09
C HIS A 242 -3.15 14.36 9.56
N ILE A 243 -2.25 13.59 8.95
CA ILE A 243 -2.11 13.54 7.49
C ILE A 243 -3.24 12.70 6.91
N HIS A 244 -3.97 13.27 5.96
CA HIS A 244 -5.07 12.60 5.25
C HIS A 244 -6.26 12.15 6.11
N VAL A 245 -6.52 12.80 7.24
CA VAL A 245 -7.82 12.65 7.91
C VAL A 245 -8.88 13.30 7.02
N ARG A 246 -9.80 12.49 6.53
CA ARG A 246 -10.94 12.96 5.72
C ARG A 246 -12.22 12.70 6.49
N ALA A 247 -13.02 13.75 6.62
CA ALA A 247 -14.41 13.57 7.02
C ALA A 247 -15.15 12.82 5.90
N TYR A 248 -15.97 11.87 6.29
CA TYR A 248 -16.93 11.22 5.39
C TYR A 248 -18.26 11.95 5.48
N THR A 249 -18.95 12.07 4.35
CA THR A 249 -20.27 12.72 4.28
C THR A 249 -21.29 11.99 5.14
N ASN A 250 -21.20 10.66 5.19
CA ASN A 250 -22.09 9.82 5.99
C ASN A 250 -21.25 9.01 7.01
N PRO A 251 -21.81 8.72 8.20
CA PRO A 251 -21.16 7.82 9.14
C PRO A 251 -21.09 6.39 8.60
N LEU A 252 -20.20 5.58 9.15
CA LEU A 252 -20.15 4.15 8.85
C LEU A 252 -21.47 3.49 9.29
N PRO A 253 -22.17 2.76 8.40
CA PRO A 253 -23.35 2.00 8.79
C PRO A 253 -22.99 0.95 9.84
N THR A 254 -23.48 1.14 11.06
CA THR A 254 -23.15 0.28 12.21
C THR A 254 -23.89 -1.05 12.17
N GLU A 255 -25.07 -1.08 11.54
CA GLU A 255 -25.90 -2.26 11.35
C GLU A 255 -25.23 -3.40 10.56
N LEU A 256 -24.30 -3.06 9.67
CA LEU A 256 -23.54 -4.05 8.91
C LEU A 256 -22.35 -4.67 9.67
N ARG A 257 -22.00 -4.11 10.83
CA ARG A 257 -20.81 -4.57 11.57
C ARG A 257 -20.91 -6.04 12.01
N PRO A 258 -22.03 -6.55 12.51
CA PRO A 258 -22.17 -7.97 12.85
C PRO A 258 -21.94 -8.91 11.66
N GLU A 259 -22.49 -8.59 10.48
CA GLU A 259 -22.33 -9.40 9.27
C GLU A 259 -20.89 -9.43 8.74
N LEU A 260 -20.12 -8.36 9.02
CA LEU A 260 -18.74 -8.21 8.54
C LEU A 260 -17.69 -8.76 9.51
N THR A 261 -18.09 -9.16 10.70
CA THR A 261 -17.20 -9.71 11.74
C THR A 261 -17.47 -11.18 12.02
N ALA A 262 -18.53 -11.74 11.49
CA ALA A 262 -18.86 -13.18 11.51
C ALA A 262 -18.04 -13.92 10.45
#